data_42844890853ac1cc76ce28bc680f72b3
#
_entry.id   42844890853ac1cc76ce28bc680f72b3
#
_cell.length_a   1.000
_cell.length_b   1.000
_cell.length_c   1.000
_cell.angle_alpha   90.00
_cell.angle_beta   90.00
_cell.angle_gamma   90.00
#
_symmetry.space_group_name_H-M   'P 1'
#
loop_
_entity.id
_entity.type
_entity.pdbx_description
1 polymer ?
#
loop_
_entity_poly.entity_id
_entity_poly.type
_entity_poly.pdbx_seq_one_letter_code
_entity_poly.pdbx_strand_id
1 'polypeptide(L)'
;MSREQEVLRRSIFVTFIIAGIGVGFGVVSGSSSVIFDGIYSLTDASMTVLTLLVARLIAAGGVGRHSKLTERFNMGFWHLEPIVLGLNGSMLMGAAIYALITSIGSLLSGGHDLEFGWAILYAAIVVVAGCIMANYGHRANRSIGSNFLVLDVKAWIMASAMTGALLVAFIFGWLIQGTGLEWMSPYIDPVALMVISTAVIPIPFSTVKQALADILLVTPPDLRQHVDEIALRQVEKYGFLSHRAYVARVGRGRQIEIYFIVPTGGAPRRLEEWDRIRDEIGEEIGGEGPDRWLTIAFTTDRAWAE
;
A
#
# COMPACT_ATOMS: atom_id res chain seq x y z
N MET A 1 3.82 -22.66 10.51
CA MET A 1 3.66 -21.62 9.45
C MET A 1 2.43 -21.98 8.64
N SER A 2 1.55 -21.02 8.36
CA SER A 2 0.41 -21.25 7.46
C SER A 2 0.94 -21.45 6.03
N ARG A 3 0.20 -22.24 5.23
CA ARG A 3 0.52 -22.49 3.82
C ARG A 3 0.60 -21.20 3.00
N GLU A 4 -0.21 -20.21 3.38
CA GLU A 4 -0.19 -18.84 2.84
C GLU A 4 1.15 -18.13 3.06
N GLN A 5 1.66 -18.15 4.30
CA GLN A 5 2.95 -17.52 4.64
C GLN A 5 4.12 -18.15 3.87
N GLU A 6 4.05 -19.44 3.59
CA GLU A 6 5.08 -20.13 2.81
C GLU A 6 5.08 -19.65 1.36
N VAL A 7 3.90 -19.52 0.74
CA VAL A 7 3.78 -19.03 -0.65
C VAL A 7 4.28 -17.60 -0.76
N LEU A 8 3.83 -16.70 0.12
CA LEU A 8 4.27 -15.29 0.12
C LEU A 8 5.78 -15.15 0.37
N ARG A 9 6.35 -15.96 1.27
CA ARG A 9 7.80 -15.93 1.51
C ARG A 9 8.59 -16.36 0.27
N ARG A 10 8.12 -17.39 -0.45
CA ARG A 10 8.73 -17.82 -1.72
C ARG A 10 8.63 -16.72 -2.77
N SER A 11 7.49 -16.07 -2.88
CA SER A 11 7.28 -14.93 -3.78
C SER A 11 8.30 -13.82 -3.52
N ILE A 12 8.41 -13.35 -2.29
CA ILE A 12 9.38 -12.31 -1.89
C ILE A 12 10.82 -12.74 -2.21
N PHE A 13 11.19 -13.99 -1.91
CA PHE A 13 12.53 -14.49 -2.19
C PHE A 13 12.86 -14.51 -3.69
N VAL A 14 11.92 -14.94 -4.51
CA VAL A 14 12.07 -14.92 -5.99
C VAL A 14 12.17 -13.49 -6.50
N THR A 15 11.38 -12.55 -5.96
CA THR A 15 11.46 -11.13 -6.33
C THR A 15 12.85 -10.56 -6.05
N PHE A 16 13.45 -10.85 -4.88
CA PHE A 16 14.82 -10.40 -4.56
C PHE A 16 15.86 -10.96 -5.53
N ILE A 17 15.73 -12.24 -5.92
CA ILE A 17 16.63 -12.85 -6.91
C ILE A 17 16.49 -12.14 -8.27
N ILE A 18 15.26 -11.97 -8.75
CA ILE A 18 14.98 -11.32 -10.03
C ILE A 18 15.49 -9.88 -10.02
N ALA A 19 15.25 -9.13 -8.95
CA ALA A 19 15.70 -7.76 -8.80
C ALA A 19 17.24 -7.66 -8.86
N GLY A 20 17.94 -8.56 -8.15
CA GLY A 20 19.42 -8.61 -8.19
C GLY A 20 19.95 -8.97 -9.58
N ILE A 21 19.32 -9.95 -10.25
CA ILE A 21 19.62 -10.32 -11.63
C ILE A 21 19.37 -9.10 -12.56
N GLY A 22 18.27 -8.37 -12.36
CA GLY A 22 17.91 -7.18 -13.14
C GLY A 22 18.97 -6.10 -13.09
N VAL A 23 19.43 -5.75 -11.89
CA VAL A 23 20.53 -4.77 -11.76
C VAL A 23 21.81 -5.26 -12.44
N GLY A 24 22.18 -6.54 -12.27
CA GLY A 24 23.36 -7.11 -12.89
C GLY A 24 23.29 -7.11 -14.42
N PHE A 25 22.21 -7.61 -15.00
CA PHE A 25 22.01 -7.62 -16.45
C PHE A 25 21.85 -6.22 -17.03
N GLY A 26 21.23 -5.29 -16.29
CA GLY A 26 21.09 -3.91 -16.71
C GLY A 26 22.45 -3.22 -16.87
N VAL A 27 23.38 -3.46 -15.92
CA VAL A 27 24.76 -2.94 -16.02
C VAL A 27 25.51 -3.57 -17.19
N VAL A 28 25.39 -4.91 -17.38
CA VAL A 28 26.08 -5.61 -18.46
C VAL A 28 25.54 -5.24 -19.85
N SER A 29 24.22 -5.09 -19.97
CA SER A 29 23.57 -4.71 -21.25
C SER A 29 23.66 -3.22 -21.57
N GLY A 30 23.99 -2.36 -20.60
CA GLY A 30 23.90 -0.90 -20.71
C GLY A 30 22.45 -0.38 -20.72
N SER A 31 21.45 -1.21 -20.37
CA SER A 31 20.03 -0.85 -20.42
C SER A 31 19.59 -0.12 -19.17
N SER A 32 19.20 1.14 -19.30
CA SER A 32 18.60 1.93 -18.22
C SER A 32 17.23 1.40 -17.82
N SER A 33 16.45 0.85 -18.75
CA SER A 33 15.15 0.25 -18.49
C SER A 33 15.28 -1.01 -17.63
N VAL A 34 16.27 -1.87 -17.90
CA VAL A 34 16.54 -3.09 -17.12
C VAL A 34 17.04 -2.76 -15.71
N ILE A 35 17.94 -1.76 -15.58
CA ILE A 35 18.39 -1.26 -14.27
C ILE A 35 17.20 -0.74 -13.47
N PHE A 36 16.33 0.06 -14.10
CA PHE A 36 15.15 0.61 -13.45
C PHE A 36 14.21 -0.49 -12.97
N ASP A 37 13.91 -1.50 -13.80
CA ASP A 37 13.05 -2.64 -13.45
C ASP A 37 13.62 -3.39 -12.24
N GLY A 38 14.93 -3.64 -12.19
CA GLY A 38 15.62 -4.26 -11.07
C GLY A 38 15.55 -3.43 -9.77
N ILE A 39 15.83 -2.13 -9.83
CA ILE A 39 15.80 -1.23 -8.67
C ILE A 39 14.36 -1.06 -8.16
N TYR A 40 13.39 -0.90 -9.06
CA TYR A 40 11.98 -0.77 -8.73
C TYR A 40 11.47 -2.01 -7.99
N SER A 41 11.76 -3.20 -8.53
CA SER A 41 11.41 -4.48 -7.91
C SER A 41 12.10 -4.71 -6.57
N LEU A 42 13.38 -4.31 -6.43
CA LEU A 42 14.11 -4.40 -5.17
C LEU A 42 13.51 -3.50 -4.09
N THR A 43 13.15 -2.27 -4.47
CA THR A 43 12.49 -1.31 -3.57
C THR A 43 11.15 -1.86 -3.11
N ASP A 44 10.30 -2.32 -4.02
CA ASP A 44 8.99 -2.87 -3.71
C ASP A 44 9.08 -4.11 -2.79
N ALA A 45 9.97 -5.04 -3.09
CA ALA A 45 10.21 -6.23 -2.25
C ALA A 45 10.69 -5.86 -0.84
N SER A 46 11.63 -4.92 -0.73
CA SER A 46 12.16 -4.45 0.57
C SER A 46 11.06 -3.80 1.41
N MET A 47 10.22 -2.98 0.80
CA MET A 47 9.10 -2.33 1.46
C MET A 47 7.97 -3.31 1.81
N THR A 48 7.76 -4.34 1.01
CA THR A 48 6.84 -5.44 1.36
C THR A 48 7.28 -6.16 2.62
N VAL A 49 8.58 -6.44 2.77
CA VAL A 49 9.13 -7.02 4.01
C VAL A 49 8.90 -6.09 5.20
N LEU A 50 9.15 -4.78 5.04
CA LEU A 50 8.93 -3.79 6.10
C LEU A 50 7.43 -3.71 6.48
N THR A 51 6.54 -3.71 5.51
CA THR A 51 5.07 -3.74 5.73
C THR A 51 4.66 -4.98 6.53
N LEU A 52 5.20 -6.15 6.20
CA LEU A 52 4.92 -7.39 6.95
C LEU A 52 5.46 -7.33 8.38
N LEU A 53 6.62 -6.71 8.62
CA LEU A 53 7.15 -6.50 9.96
C LEU A 53 6.24 -5.59 10.78
N VAL A 54 5.79 -4.47 10.21
CA VAL A 54 4.86 -3.54 10.87
C VAL A 54 3.51 -4.22 11.15
N ALA A 55 2.97 -4.98 10.20
CA ALA A 55 1.72 -5.73 10.40
C ALA A 55 1.84 -6.74 11.56
N ARG A 56 3.00 -7.39 11.73
CA ARG A 56 3.27 -8.26 12.88
C ARG A 56 3.35 -7.49 14.20
N LEU A 57 3.95 -6.30 14.21
CA LEU A 57 4.00 -5.44 15.40
C LEU A 57 2.61 -4.99 15.82
N ILE A 58 1.76 -4.59 14.87
CA ILE A 58 0.36 -4.22 15.13
C ILE A 58 -0.41 -5.42 15.73
N ALA A 59 -0.29 -6.60 15.12
CA ALA A 59 -0.96 -7.81 15.61
C ALA A 59 -0.45 -8.23 17.00
N ALA A 60 0.83 -8.06 17.30
CA ALA A 60 1.40 -8.38 18.60
C ALA A 60 0.97 -7.38 19.70
N GLY A 61 0.72 -6.13 19.35
CA GLY A 61 0.25 -5.08 20.28
C GLY A 61 -1.20 -5.26 20.71
N GLY A 62 -2.05 -5.93 19.89
CA GLY A 62 -3.47 -6.15 20.18
C GLY A 62 -3.78 -7.32 21.12
N VAL A 63 -2.85 -8.21 21.40
CA VAL A 63 -3.06 -9.42 22.22
C VAL A 63 -2.30 -9.30 23.53
N GLY A 64 -2.83 -8.56 24.52
CA GLY A 64 -2.54 -8.65 25.97
C GLY A 64 -1.13 -9.03 26.47
N ARG A 65 -0.13 -9.03 25.62
CA ARG A 65 1.26 -9.32 25.99
C ARG A 65 1.92 -8.05 26.51
N HIS A 66 2.11 -8.00 27.82
CA HIS A 66 2.98 -7.03 28.47
C HIS A 66 4.42 -7.18 27.93
N SER A 67 4.74 -6.43 26.91
CA SER A 67 6.09 -6.25 26.38
C SER A 67 6.54 -4.83 26.72
N LYS A 68 7.84 -4.65 27.00
CA LYS A 68 8.43 -3.30 27.19
C LYS A 68 8.16 -2.34 26.02
N LEU A 69 7.85 -2.87 24.82
CA LEU A 69 7.46 -2.09 23.66
C LEU A 69 5.98 -1.64 23.75
N THR A 70 5.07 -2.51 24.19
CA THR A 70 3.66 -2.14 24.37
C THR A 70 3.42 -1.15 25.50
N GLU A 71 4.27 -1.16 26.54
CA GLU A 71 4.25 -0.14 27.60
C GLU A 71 4.61 1.26 27.10
N ARG A 72 5.51 1.36 26.10
CA ARG A 72 5.90 2.64 25.49
C ARG A 72 4.93 3.15 24.44
N PHE A 73 4.17 2.28 23.80
CA PHE A 73 3.22 2.61 22.73
C PHE A 73 1.79 2.25 23.11
N ASN A 74 1.24 2.96 24.11
CA ASN A 74 -0.09 2.69 24.65
C ASN A 74 -1.21 2.80 23.62
N MET A 75 -1.04 3.60 22.58
CA MET A 75 -1.99 3.76 21.46
C MET A 75 -1.80 2.69 20.37
N GLY A 76 -0.89 1.73 20.58
CA GLY A 76 -0.56 0.70 19.58
C GLY A 76 0.34 1.21 18.46
N PHE A 77 0.45 0.41 17.38
CA PHE A 77 1.39 0.65 16.28
C PHE A 77 0.70 1.01 14.96
N TRP A 78 -0.59 1.35 14.97
CA TRP A 78 -1.37 1.62 13.75
C TRP A 78 -0.77 2.73 12.88
N HIS A 79 -0.21 3.77 13.50
CA HIS A 79 0.42 4.90 12.82
C HIS A 79 1.66 4.52 11.98
N LEU A 80 2.28 3.37 12.24
CA LEU A 80 3.41 2.89 11.43
C LEU A 80 2.96 2.41 10.04
N GLU A 81 1.73 1.91 9.91
CA GLU A 81 1.21 1.39 8.64
C GLU A 81 1.15 2.48 7.56
N PRO A 82 0.47 3.63 7.76
CA PRO A 82 0.45 4.67 6.74
C PRO A 82 1.83 5.29 6.50
N ILE A 83 2.72 5.37 7.51
CA ILE A 83 4.08 5.86 7.32
C ILE A 83 4.85 4.97 6.36
N VAL A 84 4.79 3.65 6.53
CA VAL A 84 5.50 2.70 5.65
C VAL A 84 4.89 2.68 4.25
N LEU A 85 3.56 2.72 4.13
CA LEU A 85 2.88 2.77 2.83
C LEU A 85 3.17 4.07 2.09
N GLY A 86 3.17 5.20 2.78
CA GLY A 86 3.51 6.50 2.22
C GLY A 86 4.97 6.57 1.76
N LEU A 87 5.89 6.02 2.57
CA LEU A 87 7.31 5.93 2.23
C LEU A 87 7.52 5.06 0.99
N ASN A 88 6.93 3.86 0.96
CA ASN A 88 7.00 2.96 -0.20
C ASN A 88 6.52 3.65 -1.48
N GLY A 89 5.29 4.18 -1.47
CA GLY A 89 4.74 4.87 -2.63
C GLY A 89 5.58 6.07 -3.08
N SER A 90 6.13 6.84 -2.13
CA SER A 90 6.99 7.99 -2.43
C SER A 90 8.33 7.58 -3.04
N MET A 91 8.94 6.47 -2.56
CA MET A 91 10.19 5.95 -3.12
C MET A 91 9.98 5.42 -4.54
N LEU A 92 8.91 4.64 -4.77
CA LEU A 92 8.59 4.11 -6.10
C LEU A 92 8.27 5.24 -7.10
N MET A 93 7.52 6.24 -6.68
CA MET A 93 7.21 7.41 -7.51
C MET A 93 8.47 8.24 -7.80
N GLY A 94 9.33 8.45 -6.80
CA GLY A 94 10.60 9.15 -6.96
C GLY A 94 11.53 8.42 -7.93
N ALA A 95 11.64 7.10 -7.83
CA ALA A 95 12.41 6.28 -8.76
C ALA A 95 11.87 6.39 -10.20
N ALA A 96 10.55 6.34 -10.38
CA ALA A 96 9.92 6.47 -11.70
C ALA A 96 10.11 7.89 -12.30
N ILE A 97 10.02 8.96 -11.49
CA ILE A 97 10.30 10.32 -11.93
C ILE A 97 11.78 10.46 -12.35
N TYR A 98 12.69 9.92 -11.55
CA TYR A 98 14.13 9.92 -11.89
C TYR A 98 14.39 9.18 -13.22
N ALA A 99 13.77 8.01 -13.40
CA ALA A 99 13.86 7.25 -14.64
C ALA A 99 13.32 8.03 -15.85
N LEU A 100 12.21 8.75 -15.67
CA LEU A 100 11.63 9.62 -16.71
C LEU A 100 12.61 10.75 -17.10
N ILE A 101 13.18 11.44 -16.13
CA ILE A 101 14.15 12.52 -16.37
C ILE A 101 15.39 11.97 -17.09
N THR A 102 15.90 10.83 -16.65
CA THR A 102 17.07 10.18 -17.25
C THR A 102 16.79 9.73 -18.68
N SER A 103 15.61 9.17 -18.95
CA SER A 103 15.21 8.74 -20.29
C SER A 103 15.10 9.92 -21.27
N ILE A 104 14.50 11.03 -20.83
CA ILE A 104 14.43 12.26 -21.63
C ILE A 104 15.83 12.80 -21.91
N GLY A 105 16.71 12.84 -20.89
CA GLY A 105 18.10 13.25 -21.07
C GLY A 105 18.85 12.39 -22.09
N SER A 106 18.67 11.05 -22.01
CA SER A 106 19.26 10.11 -22.96
C SER A 106 18.75 10.33 -24.39
N LEU A 107 17.44 10.56 -24.57
CA LEU A 107 16.86 10.87 -25.87
C LEU A 107 17.46 12.16 -26.49
N LEU A 108 17.61 13.22 -25.70
CA LEU A 108 18.16 14.48 -26.14
C LEU A 108 19.66 14.40 -26.45
N SER A 109 20.37 13.45 -25.83
CA SER A 109 21.82 13.21 -26.06
C SER A 109 22.10 12.28 -27.23
N GLY A 110 21.08 11.81 -27.97
CA GLY A 110 21.25 10.92 -29.12
C GLY A 110 21.08 9.42 -28.80
N GLY A 111 20.56 9.08 -27.61
CA GLY A 111 20.41 7.72 -27.16
C GLY A 111 21.71 7.12 -26.61
N HIS A 112 21.76 5.79 -26.45
CA HIS A 112 22.96 5.06 -26.06
C HIS A 112 22.98 3.66 -26.68
N ASP A 113 24.16 3.11 -26.84
CA ASP A 113 24.31 1.75 -27.35
C ASP A 113 23.87 0.73 -26.32
N LEU A 114 23.14 -0.27 -26.78
CA LEU A 114 22.54 -1.34 -25.97
C LEU A 114 22.95 -2.72 -26.49
N GLU A 115 23.42 -3.55 -25.60
CA GLU A 115 23.64 -4.98 -25.87
C GLU A 115 22.29 -5.74 -25.80
N PHE A 116 21.52 -5.69 -26.90
CA PHE A 116 20.17 -6.27 -26.97
C PHE A 116 20.11 -7.74 -26.55
N GLY A 117 21.15 -8.53 -26.81
CA GLY A 117 21.18 -9.95 -26.46
C GLY A 117 21.01 -10.18 -24.95
N TRP A 118 21.72 -9.42 -24.12
CA TRP A 118 21.61 -9.50 -22.67
C TRP A 118 20.29 -8.94 -22.14
N ALA A 119 19.82 -7.84 -22.72
CA ALA A 119 18.53 -7.25 -22.35
C ALA A 119 17.34 -8.18 -22.67
N ILE A 120 17.34 -8.81 -23.85
CA ILE A 120 16.34 -9.82 -24.24
C ILE A 120 16.39 -11.04 -23.32
N LEU A 121 17.60 -11.53 -23.02
CA LEU A 121 17.76 -12.69 -22.12
C LEU A 121 17.17 -12.40 -20.73
N TYR A 122 17.49 -11.24 -20.18
CA TYR A 122 16.93 -10.80 -18.90
C TYR A 122 15.40 -10.74 -18.96
N ALA A 123 14.85 -9.99 -19.92
CA ALA A 123 13.41 -9.80 -20.02
C ALA A 123 12.67 -11.12 -20.22
N ALA A 124 13.22 -12.06 -21.00
CA ALA A 124 12.66 -13.39 -21.17
C ALA A 124 12.66 -14.19 -19.87
N ILE A 125 13.76 -14.17 -19.10
CA ILE A 125 13.85 -14.85 -17.79
C ILE A 125 12.79 -14.31 -16.85
N VAL A 126 12.65 -12.97 -16.75
CA VAL A 126 11.70 -12.33 -15.84
C VAL A 126 10.25 -12.62 -16.22
N VAL A 127 9.90 -12.54 -17.50
CA VAL A 127 8.55 -12.86 -17.98
C VAL A 127 8.20 -14.33 -17.68
N VAL A 128 9.11 -15.25 -17.94
CA VAL A 128 8.89 -16.68 -17.64
C VAL A 128 8.75 -16.91 -16.14
N ALA A 129 9.64 -16.35 -15.33
CA ALA A 129 9.58 -16.47 -13.88
C ALA A 129 8.29 -15.85 -13.31
N GLY A 130 7.88 -14.68 -13.80
CA GLY A 130 6.65 -14.04 -13.40
C GLY A 130 5.40 -14.84 -13.77
N CYS A 131 5.34 -15.41 -14.97
CA CYS A 131 4.26 -16.32 -15.36
C CYS A 131 4.20 -17.58 -14.48
N ILE A 132 5.36 -18.15 -14.15
CA ILE A 132 5.45 -19.30 -13.24
C ILE A 132 4.94 -18.90 -11.84
N MET A 133 5.37 -17.78 -11.29
CA MET A 133 4.97 -17.31 -9.96
C MET A 133 3.50 -16.95 -9.92
N ALA A 134 2.97 -16.27 -10.93
CA ALA A 134 1.54 -15.97 -11.03
C ALA A 134 0.70 -17.26 -11.07
N ASN A 135 1.08 -18.26 -11.86
CA ASN A 135 0.38 -19.54 -11.94
C ASN A 135 0.51 -20.34 -10.61
N TYR A 136 1.69 -20.34 -9.99
CA TYR A 136 1.92 -20.98 -8.70
C TYR A 136 1.04 -20.34 -7.59
N GLY A 137 1.05 -19.01 -7.48
CA GLY A 137 0.22 -18.28 -6.52
C GLY A 137 -1.28 -18.48 -6.77
N HIS A 138 -1.71 -18.41 -8.04
CA HIS A 138 -3.11 -18.64 -8.42
C HIS A 138 -3.59 -20.05 -8.05
N ARG A 139 -2.80 -21.09 -8.36
CA ARG A 139 -3.12 -22.49 -7.99
C ARG A 139 -3.14 -22.69 -6.47
N ALA A 140 -2.18 -22.14 -5.75
CA ALA A 140 -2.15 -22.21 -4.30
C ALA A 140 -3.36 -21.51 -3.69
N ASN A 141 -3.76 -20.36 -4.22
CA ASN A 141 -4.88 -19.58 -3.70
C ASN A 141 -6.25 -20.23 -3.90
N ARG A 142 -6.41 -21.12 -4.88
CA ARG A 142 -7.65 -21.90 -5.05
C ARG A 142 -8.01 -22.73 -3.80
N SER A 143 -7.00 -23.16 -3.02
CA SER A 143 -7.20 -23.96 -1.79
C SER A 143 -7.13 -23.11 -0.52
N ILE A 144 -6.53 -21.92 -0.58
CA ILE A 144 -6.28 -21.06 0.60
C ILE A 144 -7.36 -19.97 0.72
N GLY A 145 -7.80 -19.39 -0.41
CA GLY A 145 -8.81 -18.31 -0.42
C GLY A 145 -8.34 -16.98 0.17
N SER A 146 -7.03 -16.68 0.10
CA SER A 146 -6.43 -15.48 0.68
C SER A 146 -6.47 -14.30 -0.28
N ASN A 147 -6.94 -13.15 0.20
CA ASN A 147 -6.88 -11.89 -0.53
C ASN A 147 -5.43 -11.40 -0.75
N PHE A 148 -4.51 -11.69 0.18
CA PHE A 148 -3.10 -11.35 0.02
C PHE A 148 -2.46 -12.09 -1.17
N LEU A 149 -2.79 -13.37 -1.35
CA LEU A 149 -2.32 -14.12 -2.51
C LEU A 149 -2.95 -13.62 -3.82
N VAL A 150 -4.19 -13.14 -3.81
CA VAL A 150 -4.79 -12.49 -5.00
C VAL A 150 -3.99 -11.25 -5.39
N LEU A 151 -3.59 -10.43 -4.42
CA LEU A 151 -2.80 -9.23 -4.67
C LEU A 151 -1.39 -9.57 -5.17
N ASP A 152 -0.73 -10.56 -4.57
CA ASP A 152 0.59 -11.03 -5.00
C ASP A 152 0.56 -11.56 -6.45
N VAL A 153 -0.45 -12.37 -6.80
CA VAL A 153 -0.64 -12.85 -8.18
C VAL A 153 -0.85 -11.71 -9.17
N LYS A 154 -1.66 -10.70 -8.80
CA LYS A 154 -1.85 -9.51 -9.63
C LYS A 154 -0.54 -8.73 -9.83
N ALA A 155 0.25 -8.56 -8.77
CA ALA A 155 1.56 -7.92 -8.86
C ALA A 155 2.49 -8.66 -9.84
N TRP A 156 2.56 -9.99 -9.77
CA TRP A 156 3.33 -10.80 -10.71
C TRP A 156 2.86 -10.68 -12.17
N ILE A 157 1.54 -10.65 -12.39
CA ILE A 157 0.96 -10.44 -13.73
C ILE A 157 1.33 -9.06 -14.26
N MET A 158 1.21 -8.01 -13.44
CA MET A 158 1.55 -6.64 -13.84
C MET A 158 3.04 -6.50 -14.15
N ALA A 159 3.92 -7.00 -13.29
CA ALA A 159 5.37 -7.00 -13.52
C ALA A 159 5.73 -7.74 -14.82
N SER A 160 5.16 -8.93 -15.02
CA SER A 160 5.37 -9.72 -16.25
C SER A 160 4.89 -9.00 -17.51
N ALA A 161 3.78 -8.27 -17.44
CA ALA A 161 3.26 -7.49 -18.57
C ALA A 161 4.17 -6.31 -18.91
N MET A 162 4.70 -5.61 -17.89
CA MET A 162 5.63 -4.49 -18.07
C MET A 162 6.96 -4.96 -18.67
N THR A 163 7.57 -6.01 -18.09
CA THR A 163 8.81 -6.58 -18.63
C THR A 163 8.58 -7.25 -19.99
N GLY A 164 7.37 -7.77 -20.24
CA GLY A 164 6.97 -8.26 -21.56
C GLY A 164 6.94 -7.18 -22.64
N ALA A 165 6.50 -5.97 -22.28
CA ALA A 165 6.57 -4.82 -23.19
C ALA A 165 8.02 -4.43 -23.50
N LEU A 166 8.92 -4.45 -22.47
CA LEU A 166 10.36 -4.29 -22.70
C LEU A 166 10.93 -5.35 -23.63
N LEU A 167 10.57 -6.60 -23.41
CA LEU A 167 11.00 -7.73 -24.26
C LEU A 167 10.65 -7.49 -25.73
N VAL A 168 9.42 -7.05 -26.00
CA VAL A 168 8.97 -6.72 -27.36
C VAL A 168 9.79 -5.57 -27.94
N ALA A 169 10.04 -4.50 -27.16
CA ALA A 169 10.85 -3.37 -27.57
C ALA A 169 12.30 -3.79 -27.89
N PHE A 170 12.92 -4.62 -27.05
CA PHE A 170 14.29 -5.10 -27.27
C PHE A 170 14.40 -6.07 -28.46
N ILE A 171 13.42 -6.96 -28.66
CA ILE A 171 13.38 -7.81 -29.87
C ILE A 171 13.27 -6.95 -31.12
N PHE A 172 12.42 -5.92 -31.11
CA PHE A 172 12.31 -4.98 -32.22
C PHE A 172 13.65 -4.28 -32.46
N GLY A 173 14.33 -3.78 -31.41
CA GLY A 173 15.64 -3.16 -31.51
C GLY A 173 16.71 -4.10 -32.10
N TRP A 174 16.70 -5.35 -31.70
CA TRP A 174 17.60 -6.35 -32.26
C TRP A 174 17.33 -6.63 -33.75
N LEU A 175 16.06 -6.71 -34.15
CA LEU A 175 15.66 -7.00 -35.53
C LEU A 175 16.00 -5.88 -36.51
N ILE A 176 16.05 -4.63 -36.06
CA ILE A 176 16.37 -3.47 -36.94
C ILE A 176 17.87 -3.28 -37.16
N GLN A 177 18.72 -3.97 -36.38
CA GLN A 177 20.19 -3.91 -36.57
C GLN A 177 20.57 -4.41 -37.95
N GLY A 178 21.47 -3.73 -38.63
CA GLY A 178 21.89 -4.02 -40.01
C GLY A 178 20.85 -3.68 -41.06
N THR A 179 19.77 -3.01 -40.72
CA THR A 179 18.75 -2.52 -41.66
C THR A 179 18.81 -0.99 -41.82
N GLY A 180 18.05 -0.42 -42.75
CA GLY A 180 17.93 1.04 -42.89
C GLY A 180 17.30 1.76 -41.68
N LEU A 181 16.76 1.00 -40.69
CA LEU A 181 16.17 1.52 -39.46
C LEU A 181 17.14 1.48 -38.26
N GLU A 182 18.39 1.05 -38.46
CA GLU A 182 19.39 0.91 -37.39
C GLU A 182 19.62 2.19 -36.59
N TRP A 183 19.43 3.37 -37.24
CA TRP A 183 19.52 4.67 -36.58
C TRP A 183 18.56 4.83 -35.39
N MET A 184 17.49 4.05 -35.30
CA MET A 184 16.55 4.04 -34.19
C MET A 184 17.06 3.23 -32.98
N SER A 185 18.04 2.34 -33.20
CA SER A 185 18.54 1.39 -32.17
C SER A 185 18.94 2.08 -30.86
N PRO A 186 19.70 3.20 -30.83
CA PRO A 186 20.08 3.86 -29.57
C PRO A 186 18.91 4.47 -28.80
N TYR A 187 17.76 4.68 -29.44
CA TYR A 187 16.60 5.32 -28.85
C TYR A 187 15.59 4.32 -28.24
N ILE A 188 15.72 3.03 -28.52
CA ILE A 188 14.72 2.01 -28.12
C ILE A 188 14.62 1.91 -26.59
N ASP A 189 15.74 1.78 -25.90
CA ASP A 189 15.75 1.68 -24.45
C ASP A 189 15.28 2.98 -23.77
N PRO A 190 15.76 4.18 -24.13
CA PRO A 190 15.24 5.42 -23.59
C PRO A 190 13.74 5.63 -23.84
N VAL A 191 13.23 5.29 -25.03
CA VAL A 191 11.79 5.40 -25.31
C VAL A 191 10.99 4.42 -24.48
N ALA A 192 11.44 3.17 -24.38
CA ALA A 192 10.79 2.16 -23.54
C ALA A 192 10.77 2.61 -22.07
N LEU A 193 11.88 3.11 -21.54
CA LEU A 193 11.96 3.63 -20.18
C LEU A 193 11.03 4.83 -19.97
N MET A 194 10.96 5.76 -20.93
CA MET A 194 10.08 6.91 -20.87
C MET A 194 8.60 6.49 -20.81
N VAL A 195 8.20 5.56 -21.66
CA VAL A 195 6.81 5.04 -21.68
C VAL A 195 6.45 4.34 -20.38
N ILE A 196 7.33 3.46 -19.90
CA ILE A 196 7.10 2.69 -18.68
C ILE A 196 7.07 3.62 -17.46
N SER A 197 8.04 4.49 -17.29
CA SER A 197 8.08 5.42 -16.16
C SER A 197 6.86 6.34 -16.13
N THR A 198 6.42 6.86 -17.29
CA THR A 198 5.19 7.66 -17.40
C THR A 198 3.95 6.88 -16.96
N ALA A 199 3.85 5.60 -17.32
CA ALA A 199 2.75 4.73 -16.94
C ALA A 199 2.79 4.35 -15.45
N VAL A 200 3.98 4.24 -14.85
CA VAL A 200 4.18 3.80 -13.46
C VAL A 200 3.99 4.93 -12.45
N ILE A 201 4.35 6.18 -12.78
CA ILE A 201 4.24 7.34 -11.87
C ILE A 201 2.87 7.46 -11.20
N PRO A 202 1.72 7.35 -11.89
CA PRO A 202 0.40 7.52 -11.28
C PRO A 202 -0.01 6.36 -10.35
N ILE A 203 0.61 5.19 -10.45
CA ILE A 203 0.19 3.99 -9.70
C ILE A 203 0.30 4.18 -8.18
N PRO A 204 1.43 4.65 -7.60
CA PRO A 204 1.54 4.85 -6.16
C PRO A 204 0.83 6.11 -5.65
N PHE A 205 0.38 7.01 -6.54
CA PHE A 205 -0.15 8.32 -6.14
C PHE A 205 -1.35 8.22 -5.18
N SER A 206 -2.27 7.31 -5.45
CA SER A 206 -3.44 7.09 -4.58
C SER A 206 -3.04 6.58 -3.19
N THR A 207 -2.05 5.69 -3.14
CA THR A 207 -1.51 5.15 -1.88
C THR A 207 -0.80 6.23 -1.07
N VAL A 208 0.03 7.05 -1.71
CA VAL A 208 0.71 8.19 -1.05
C VAL A 208 -0.30 9.21 -0.54
N LYS A 209 -1.29 9.57 -1.35
CA LYS A 209 -2.36 10.50 -0.95
C LYS A 209 -3.14 9.97 0.26
N GLN A 210 -3.53 8.70 0.24
CA GLN A 210 -4.24 8.07 1.35
C GLN A 210 -3.37 7.99 2.60
N ALA A 211 -2.11 7.55 2.47
CA ALA A 211 -1.17 7.50 3.58
C ALA A 211 -0.95 8.88 4.23
N LEU A 212 -0.86 9.92 3.40
CA LEU A 212 -0.72 11.29 3.90
C LEU A 212 -1.99 11.75 4.63
N ALA A 213 -3.17 11.42 4.10
CA ALA A 213 -4.44 11.72 4.75
C ALA A 213 -4.55 11.01 6.12
N ASP A 214 -4.13 9.75 6.20
CA ASP A 214 -4.14 8.97 7.45
C ASP A 214 -3.11 9.52 8.47
N ILE A 215 -1.92 9.96 8.02
CA ILE A 215 -0.89 10.58 8.89
C ILE A 215 -1.37 11.94 9.41
N LEU A 216 -2.02 12.73 8.56
CA LEU A 216 -2.54 14.05 8.91
C LEU A 216 -3.91 13.99 9.62
N LEU A 217 -4.42 12.78 9.88
CA LEU A 217 -5.72 12.53 10.53
C LEU A 217 -6.88 13.23 9.79
N VAL A 218 -6.81 13.28 8.47
CA VAL A 218 -7.92 13.83 7.65
C VAL A 218 -9.15 12.98 7.86
N THR A 219 -10.23 13.61 8.26
CA THR A 219 -11.49 12.93 8.57
C THR A 219 -12.07 12.22 7.34
N PRO A 220 -12.26 10.88 7.36
CA PRO A 220 -12.88 10.16 6.25
C PRO A 220 -14.37 10.51 6.15
N PRO A 221 -14.86 11.02 5.00
CA PRO A 221 -16.24 11.48 4.87
C PRO A 221 -17.27 10.37 5.10
N ASP A 222 -16.99 9.17 4.60
CA ASP A 222 -17.83 7.97 4.74
C ASP A 222 -18.01 7.54 6.19
N LEU A 223 -16.90 7.48 6.93
CA LEU A 223 -16.90 7.12 8.35
C LEU A 223 -17.57 8.20 9.20
N ARG A 224 -17.29 9.48 8.89
CA ARG A 224 -17.93 10.60 9.59
C ARG A 224 -19.42 10.58 9.41
N GLN A 225 -19.91 10.47 8.17
CA GLN A 225 -21.33 10.43 7.90
C GLN A 225 -22.01 9.28 8.63
N HIS A 226 -21.43 8.08 8.60
CA HIS A 226 -21.96 6.92 9.31
C HIS A 226 -22.09 7.16 10.82
N VAL A 227 -21.04 7.73 11.44
CA VAL A 227 -21.03 8.03 12.88
C VAL A 227 -22.02 9.15 13.23
N ASP A 228 -22.08 10.22 12.42
CA ASP A 228 -23.00 11.35 12.63
C ASP A 228 -24.47 10.89 12.52
N GLU A 229 -24.82 10.03 11.55
CA GLU A 229 -26.18 9.49 11.39
C GLU A 229 -26.61 8.66 12.61
N ILE A 230 -25.72 7.84 13.15
CA ILE A 230 -25.99 7.04 14.37
C ILE A 230 -26.15 7.98 15.57
N ALA A 231 -25.19 8.90 15.74
CA ALA A 231 -25.22 9.82 16.86
C ALA A 231 -26.48 10.70 16.88
N LEU A 232 -26.97 11.16 15.70
CA LEU A 232 -28.24 11.91 15.60
C LEU A 232 -29.43 11.08 16.04
N ARG A 233 -29.54 9.81 15.62
CA ARG A 233 -30.60 8.91 16.09
C ARG A 233 -30.57 8.72 17.61
N GLN A 234 -29.38 8.62 18.20
CA GLN A 234 -29.25 8.49 19.66
C GLN A 234 -29.59 9.78 20.41
N VAL A 235 -29.28 10.95 19.81
CA VAL A 235 -29.71 12.26 20.36
C VAL A 235 -31.25 12.29 20.45
N GLU A 236 -31.95 11.90 19.40
CA GLU A 236 -33.42 11.86 19.39
C GLU A 236 -33.98 10.82 20.37
N LYS A 237 -33.40 9.60 20.37
CA LYS A 237 -33.86 8.47 21.18
C LYS A 237 -33.78 8.74 22.68
N TYR A 238 -32.66 9.32 23.14
CA TYR A 238 -32.39 9.55 24.56
C TYR A 238 -32.66 10.97 25.04
N GLY A 239 -33.08 11.87 24.15
CA GLY A 239 -33.36 13.26 24.47
C GLY A 239 -32.11 14.05 24.82
N PHE A 240 -30.98 13.75 24.19
CA PHE A 240 -29.76 14.55 24.35
C PHE A 240 -29.91 15.89 23.62
N LEU A 241 -29.13 16.90 24.01
CA LEU A 241 -29.21 18.24 23.41
C LEU A 241 -28.52 18.29 22.03
N SER A 242 -27.38 17.62 21.93
CA SER A 242 -26.55 17.56 20.70
C SER A 242 -25.45 16.50 20.85
N HIS A 243 -24.72 16.28 19.77
CA HIS A 243 -23.49 15.50 19.82
C HIS A 243 -22.34 16.23 19.14
N ARG A 244 -21.12 15.76 19.39
CA ARG A 244 -19.90 16.12 18.69
C ARG A 244 -19.14 14.84 18.41
N ALA A 245 -18.73 14.62 17.16
CA ALA A 245 -17.96 13.44 16.78
C ALA A 245 -16.63 13.83 16.16
N TYR A 246 -15.57 13.20 16.62
CA TYR A 246 -14.22 13.28 16.07
C TYR A 246 -13.86 11.91 15.51
N VAL A 247 -13.55 11.87 14.25
CA VAL A 247 -13.36 10.61 13.52
C VAL A 247 -12.09 10.71 12.70
N ALA A 248 -11.21 9.74 12.86
CA ALA A 248 -9.97 9.63 12.10
C ALA A 248 -9.71 8.16 11.68
N ARG A 249 -8.97 8.02 10.59
CA ARG A 249 -8.37 6.73 10.20
C ARG A 249 -6.87 6.84 10.40
N VAL A 250 -6.27 5.80 10.96
CA VAL A 250 -4.83 5.68 11.17
C VAL A 250 -4.41 4.32 10.64
N GLY A 251 -4.11 4.25 9.33
CA GLY A 251 -3.94 2.97 8.63
C GLY A 251 -5.22 2.14 8.68
N ARG A 252 -5.13 0.92 9.24
CA ARG A 252 -6.32 0.07 9.46
C ARG A 252 -7.15 0.50 10.67
N GLY A 253 -6.57 1.25 11.60
CA GLY A 253 -7.25 1.67 12.83
C GLY A 253 -8.29 2.76 12.57
N ARG A 254 -9.45 2.63 13.19
CA ARG A 254 -10.51 3.63 13.22
C ARG A 254 -10.59 4.23 14.60
N GLN A 255 -10.30 5.53 14.72
CA GLN A 255 -10.46 6.29 15.95
C GLN A 255 -11.77 7.06 15.87
N ILE A 256 -12.65 6.82 16.82
CA ILE A 256 -13.98 7.42 16.89
C ILE A 256 -14.18 7.91 18.32
N GLU A 257 -14.41 9.20 18.49
CA GLU A 257 -14.72 9.82 19.76
C GLU A 257 -16.04 10.57 19.62
N ILE A 258 -17.03 10.24 20.46
CA ILE A 258 -18.35 10.86 20.42
C ILE A 258 -18.65 11.44 21.80
N TYR A 259 -19.00 12.69 21.83
CA TYR A 259 -19.48 13.41 23.00
C TYR A 259 -20.95 13.73 22.85
N PHE A 260 -21.76 13.26 23.77
CA PHE A 260 -23.17 13.62 23.85
C PHE A 260 -23.39 14.68 24.92
N ILE A 261 -24.04 15.77 24.53
CA ILE A 261 -24.43 16.83 25.47
C ILE A 261 -25.77 16.47 26.09
N VAL A 262 -25.75 16.19 27.38
CA VAL A 262 -26.92 15.76 28.14
C VAL A 262 -27.59 16.96 28.80
N PRO A 263 -28.94 17.04 28.86
CA PRO A 263 -29.63 18.08 29.57
C PRO A 263 -29.27 18.13 31.06
N THR A 264 -29.15 19.33 31.61
CA THR A 264 -28.98 19.56 33.06
C THR A 264 -30.30 19.36 33.79
N GLY A 265 -30.26 18.93 35.06
CA GLY A 265 -31.44 18.82 35.92
C GLY A 265 -32.27 17.56 35.72
N GLY A 266 -31.81 16.60 34.90
CA GLY A 266 -32.43 15.28 34.75
C GLY A 266 -32.27 14.42 36.02
N ALA A 267 -33.07 13.33 36.07
CA ALA A 267 -32.95 12.33 37.14
C ALA A 267 -31.54 11.68 37.14
N PRO A 268 -30.91 11.43 38.30
CA PRO A 268 -29.65 10.73 38.35
C PRO A 268 -29.76 9.35 37.71
N ARG A 269 -28.82 9.04 36.78
CA ARG A 269 -28.71 7.69 36.20
C ARG A 269 -27.50 6.97 36.80
N ARG A 270 -27.62 5.66 36.96
CA ARG A 270 -26.53 4.81 37.40
C ARG A 270 -25.51 4.65 36.27
N LEU A 271 -24.26 4.38 36.63
CA LEU A 271 -23.18 4.21 35.64
C LEU A 271 -23.45 3.06 34.66
N GLU A 272 -24.07 1.96 35.16
CA GLU A 272 -24.44 0.79 34.36
C GLU A 272 -25.49 1.12 33.25
N GLU A 273 -26.31 2.15 33.48
CA GLU A 273 -27.27 2.61 32.46
C GLU A 273 -26.55 3.34 31.33
N TRP A 274 -25.53 4.14 31.68
CA TRP A 274 -24.67 4.80 30.71
C TRP A 274 -23.82 3.79 29.91
N ASP A 275 -23.31 2.75 30.57
CA ASP A 275 -22.56 1.69 29.90
C ASP A 275 -23.44 0.92 28.90
N ARG A 276 -24.69 0.61 29.25
CA ARG A 276 -25.64 -0.01 28.32
C ARG A 276 -25.90 0.88 27.09
N ILE A 277 -25.99 2.20 27.28
CA ILE A 277 -26.15 3.14 26.14
C ILE A 277 -24.87 3.15 25.28
N ARG A 278 -23.68 3.10 25.89
CA ARG A 278 -22.40 2.98 25.16
C ARG A 278 -22.35 1.70 24.33
N ASP A 279 -22.76 0.57 24.92
CA ASP A 279 -22.77 -0.73 24.25
C ASP A 279 -23.70 -0.69 23.02
N GLU A 280 -24.92 -0.17 23.19
CA GLU A 280 -25.88 -0.03 22.08
C GLU A 280 -25.33 0.85 20.94
N ILE A 281 -24.74 2.00 21.27
CA ILE A 281 -24.11 2.89 20.27
C ILE A 281 -22.92 2.18 19.62
N GLY A 282 -22.13 1.46 20.39
CA GLY A 282 -20.96 0.72 19.91
C GLY A 282 -21.33 -0.42 18.94
N GLU A 283 -22.46 -1.11 19.20
CA GLU A 283 -23.02 -2.14 18.32
C GLU A 283 -23.51 -1.53 17.01
N GLU A 284 -24.24 -0.40 17.05
CA GLU A 284 -24.73 0.28 15.85
C GLU A 284 -23.60 0.82 14.98
N ILE A 285 -22.54 1.38 15.56
CA ILE A 285 -21.34 1.83 14.84
C ILE A 285 -20.66 0.64 14.16
N GLY A 286 -20.72 -0.52 14.78
CA GLY A 286 -20.18 -1.76 14.25
C GLY A 286 -18.66 -1.79 14.17
N GLY A 287 -18.13 -2.83 13.50
CA GLY A 287 -16.69 -3.01 13.28
C GLY A 287 -15.92 -3.22 14.58
N GLU A 288 -16.54 -3.90 15.57
CA GLU A 288 -15.89 -4.28 16.80
C GLU A 288 -14.65 -5.15 16.52
N GLY A 289 -13.56 -4.82 17.20
CA GLY A 289 -12.31 -5.52 17.00
C GLY A 289 -11.09 -4.69 17.44
N PRO A 290 -9.89 -5.26 17.31
CA PRO A 290 -8.65 -4.62 17.76
C PRO A 290 -8.30 -3.35 16.95
N ASP A 291 -8.93 -3.16 15.80
CA ASP A 291 -8.68 -2.02 14.90
C ASP A 291 -9.71 -0.89 15.09
N ARG A 292 -10.55 -0.95 16.13
CA ARG A 292 -11.50 0.09 16.50
C ARG A 292 -11.17 0.68 17.86
N TRP A 293 -10.82 1.97 17.89
CA TRP A 293 -10.78 2.77 19.11
C TRP A 293 -12.07 3.58 19.19
N LEU A 294 -12.93 3.26 20.14
CA LEU A 294 -14.20 3.95 20.35
C LEU A 294 -14.26 4.52 21.75
N THR A 295 -14.46 5.84 21.85
CA THR A 295 -14.71 6.56 23.08
C THR A 295 -16.08 7.23 22.99
N ILE A 296 -16.96 6.99 23.97
CA ILE A 296 -18.24 7.65 24.07
C ILE A 296 -18.32 8.33 25.43
N ALA A 297 -18.42 9.65 25.41
CA ALA A 297 -18.51 10.49 26.58
C ALA A 297 -19.88 11.17 26.67
N PHE A 298 -20.40 11.29 27.90
CA PHE A 298 -21.60 12.06 28.20
C PHE A 298 -21.23 13.22 29.10
N THR A 299 -21.63 14.43 28.73
CA THR A 299 -21.32 15.64 29.48
C THR A 299 -22.49 16.61 29.45
N THR A 300 -22.65 17.41 30.50
CA THR A 300 -23.58 18.56 30.53
C THR A 300 -22.94 19.86 30.10
N ASP A 301 -21.60 19.88 30.00
CA ASP A 301 -20.82 21.04 29.63
C ASP A 301 -20.24 20.88 28.23
N ARG A 302 -20.57 21.82 27.34
CA ARG A 302 -20.09 21.81 25.94
C ARG A 302 -18.58 21.99 25.82
N ALA A 303 -17.93 22.61 26.78
CA ALA A 303 -16.47 22.81 26.76
C ALA A 303 -15.69 21.48 26.79
N TRP A 304 -16.29 20.39 27.29
CA TRP A 304 -15.69 19.06 27.26
C TRP A 304 -15.80 18.36 25.89
N ALA A 305 -16.58 18.90 24.99
CA ALA A 305 -16.78 18.38 23.64
C ALA A 305 -16.08 19.21 22.55
N GLU A 306 -15.41 20.28 22.93
CA GLU A 306 -14.59 21.16 22.09
C GLU A 306 -13.11 20.91 22.38
#